data_7de029f9d3b688778525783c6f6beccf
#
_entry.id   7de029f9d3b688778525783c6f6beccf
#
_cell.length_a   1.000
_cell.length_b   1.000
_cell.length_c   1.000
_cell.angle_alpha   90.00
_cell.angle_beta   90.00
_cell.angle_gamma   90.00
#
_symmetry.space_group_name_H-M   'P 1'
#
loop_
_entity.id
_entity.type
_entity.pdbx_description
1 polymer ?
#
loop_
_entity_poly.entity_id
_entity_poly.type
_entity_poly.pdbx_seq_one_letter_code
_entity_poly.pdbx_strand_id
1 'polypeptide(L)'
;MKQIQTYCYPAANSVVVCGDIHGAFEEMVFKLCIQYGMTDTLLIVAGDCGFGFERPGYYGQIFTKISRRLIKANNWIVMIRGNHDDPAYFQEQRIQHERFRCIPDYSIITACGHTILCIGGAISIDRSYRIAADSRPHSAQTACYWADEMPRFDGEALAEINSGFKVDTVVTHTSPSFCELITKDGLMNWATRDAALLEDCERERAILDQIFESLLEAGQPIMHWYYGHFHQSWSASINGILFSMLDIMEFKEMVFICE
;
A
#
# COMPACT_ATOMS: atom_id res chain seq x y z
N MET A 1 4.65 23.49 -8.54
CA MET A 1 4.80 22.07 -8.95
C MET A 1 5.20 21.29 -7.71
N LYS A 2 4.46 20.26 -7.37
CA LYS A 2 4.77 19.36 -6.24
C LYS A 2 5.84 18.38 -6.71
N GLN A 3 6.99 18.32 -6.04
CA GLN A 3 8.05 17.40 -6.43
C GLN A 3 7.61 15.95 -6.17
N ILE A 4 7.42 15.16 -7.25
CA ILE A 4 7.12 13.72 -7.16
C ILE A 4 8.33 12.98 -6.60
N GLN A 5 8.11 12.17 -5.56
CA GLN A 5 9.16 11.32 -5.00
C GLN A 5 9.37 10.11 -5.92
N THR A 6 10.63 9.89 -6.29
CA THR A 6 11.00 8.79 -7.18
C THR A 6 12.01 7.88 -6.51
N TYR A 7 11.82 6.57 -6.67
CA TYR A 7 12.68 5.53 -6.11
C TYR A 7 13.10 4.58 -7.22
N CYS A 8 14.40 4.40 -7.42
CA CYS A 8 14.94 3.56 -8.48
C CYS A 8 15.69 2.35 -7.89
N TYR A 9 15.35 1.16 -8.39
CA TYR A 9 15.95 -0.12 -7.97
C TYR A 9 16.56 -0.86 -9.17
N PRO A 10 17.66 -0.34 -9.75
CA PRO A 10 18.24 -0.90 -10.97
C PRO A 10 18.89 -2.27 -10.77
N ALA A 11 19.18 -2.64 -9.52
CA ALA A 11 19.76 -3.93 -9.17
C ALA A 11 18.71 -4.99 -8.81
N ALA A 12 17.41 -4.65 -8.84
CA ALA A 12 16.35 -5.64 -8.68
C ALA A 12 16.17 -6.43 -9.99
N ASN A 13 16.06 -7.75 -9.87
CA ASN A 13 15.79 -8.67 -10.99
C ASN A 13 14.32 -9.11 -11.04
N SER A 14 13.58 -8.89 -9.95
CA SER A 14 12.14 -9.13 -9.87
C SER A 14 11.46 -8.09 -8.98
N VAL A 15 10.18 -7.87 -9.22
CA VAL A 15 9.29 -7.08 -8.37
C VAL A 15 8.15 -7.96 -7.90
N VAL A 16 7.90 -7.92 -6.60
CA VAL A 16 6.81 -8.67 -5.96
C VAL A 16 5.93 -7.70 -5.19
N VAL A 17 4.61 -7.84 -5.30
CA VAL A 17 3.66 -7.12 -4.45
C VAL A 17 3.18 -8.06 -3.35
N CYS A 18 3.16 -7.57 -2.11
CA CYS A 18 2.62 -8.26 -0.95
C CYS A 18 1.34 -7.56 -0.49
N GLY A 19 0.32 -8.32 -0.14
CA GLY A 19 -0.83 -7.79 0.59
C GLY A 19 -0.48 -7.36 2.01
N ASP A 20 -1.49 -7.20 2.83
CA ASP A 20 -1.42 -6.73 4.21
C ASP A 20 -0.49 -7.58 5.08
N ILE A 21 0.27 -6.96 5.99
CA ILE A 21 1.19 -7.70 6.87
C ILE A 21 0.89 -7.52 8.37
N HIS A 22 0.10 -6.50 8.75
CA HIS A 22 -0.34 -6.23 10.12
C HIS A 22 0.76 -6.36 11.18
N GLY A 23 1.95 -5.78 10.91
CA GLY A 23 3.10 -5.80 11.83
C GLY A 23 3.96 -7.07 11.79
N ALA A 24 3.62 -8.06 10.98
CA ALA A 24 4.36 -9.32 10.89
C ALA A 24 5.64 -9.20 10.02
N PHE A 25 6.46 -8.17 10.26
CA PHE A 25 7.66 -7.85 9.47
C PHE A 25 8.68 -8.99 9.41
N GLU A 26 8.92 -9.69 10.54
CA GLU A 26 9.89 -10.79 10.59
C GLU A 26 9.41 -11.99 9.77
N GLU A 27 8.10 -12.28 9.82
CA GLU A 27 7.47 -13.35 9.04
C GLU A 27 7.51 -13.04 7.54
N MET A 28 7.16 -11.81 7.14
CA MET A 28 7.27 -11.34 5.76
C MET A 28 8.69 -11.55 5.20
N VAL A 29 9.72 -11.14 5.95
CA VAL A 29 11.12 -11.31 5.53
C VAL A 29 11.56 -12.77 5.55
N PHE A 30 11.06 -13.58 6.48
CA PHE A 30 11.28 -15.03 6.46
C PHE A 30 10.67 -15.65 5.21
N LYS A 31 9.43 -15.30 4.90
CA LYS A 31 8.72 -15.77 3.70
C LYS A 31 9.47 -15.41 2.42
N LEU A 32 9.86 -14.12 2.28
CA LEU A 32 10.62 -13.63 1.13
C LEU A 32 11.97 -14.34 0.95
N CYS A 33 12.80 -14.27 1.99
CA CYS A 33 14.22 -14.67 1.87
C CYS A 33 14.49 -16.14 2.11
N ILE A 34 13.62 -16.86 2.85
CA ILE A 34 13.85 -18.23 3.28
C ILE A 34 12.85 -19.20 2.64
N GLN A 35 11.55 -18.93 2.80
CA GLN A 35 10.52 -19.83 2.29
C GLN A 35 10.49 -19.86 0.77
N TYR A 36 10.53 -18.69 0.13
CA TYR A 36 10.58 -18.56 -1.33
C TYR A 36 12.00 -18.48 -1.88
N GLY A 37 13.00 -18.21 -1.03
CA GLY A 37 14.41 -18.12 -1.44
C GLY A 37 14.67 -16.99 -2.44
N MET A 38 13.86 -15.93 -2.43
CA MET A 38 13.98 -14.81 -3.37
C MET A 38 15.24 -14.00 -3.10
N THR A 39 15.92 -13.63 -4.18
CA THR A 39 17.12 -12.76 -4.17
C THR A 39 16.96 -11.67 -5.23
N ASP A 40 17.68 -10.57 -5.04
CA ASP A 40 17.67 -9.44 -5.96
C ASP A 40 16.24 -8.94 -6.27
N THR A 41 15.36 -8.98 -5.24
CA THR A 41 13.93 -8.75 -5.37
C THR A 41 13.53 -7.45 -4.66
N LEU A 42 12.73 -6.64 -5.34
CA LEU A 42 11.99 -5.54 -4.72
C LEU A 42 10.62 -6.05 -4.29
N LEU A 43 10.33 -6.02 -2.98
CA LEU A 43 9.01 -6.26 -2.42
C LEU A 43 8.29 -4.94 -2.16
N ILE A 44 7.07 -4.79 -2.67
CA ILE A 44 6.19 -3.65 -2.39
C ILE A 44 5.03 -4.16 -1.53
N VAL A 45 4.89 -3.63 -0.31
CA VAL A 45 3.74 -3.96 0.57
C VAL A 45 2.61 -2.99 0.29
N ALA A 46 1.46 -3.53 -0.06
CA ALA A 46 0.27 -2.78 -0.50
C ALA A 46 -0.57 -2.23 0.67
N GLY A 47 0.09 -1.75 1.74
CA GLY A 47 -0.54 -1.14 2.91
C GLY A 47 -0.75 -2.09 4.08
N ASP A 48 -1.38 -1.58 5.13
CA ASP A 48 -1.60 -2.26 6.41
C ASP A 48 -0.32 -2.93 6.95
N CYS A 49 0.74 -2.10 7.00
CA CYS A 49 2.05 -2.52 7.47
C CYS A 49 2.11 -2.67 8.99
N GLY A 50 1.29 -1.92 9.75
CA GLY A 50 1.23 -1.94 11.21
C GLY A 50 2.12 -0.88 11.87
N PHE A 51 2.37 0.25 11.20
CA PHE A 51 3.10 1.38 11.79
C PHE A 51 2.21 2.23 12.70
N GLY A 52 2.76 2.64 13.84
CA GLY A 52 2.09 3.53 14.80
C GLY A 52 1.51 2.82 16.02
N PHE A 53 1.32 1.50 15.99
CA PHE A 53 0.76 0.71 17.08
C PHE A 53 1.76 0.38 18.19
N GLU A 54 3.05 0.57 17.94
CA GLU A 54 4.10 0.13 18.82
C GLU A 54 4.85 1.29 19.48
N ARG A 55 5.48 1.01 20.61
CA ARG A 55 6.28 1.97 21.36
C ARG A 55 7.44 2.56 20.53
N PRO A 56 7.90 3.78 20.86
CA PRO A 56 9.06 4.37 20.20
C PRO A 56 10.28 3.44 20.16
N GLY A 57 10.95 3.37 19.00
CA GLY A 57 12.14 2.53 18.80
C GLY A 57 11.86 1.07 18.39
N TYR A 58 10.61 0.61 18.45
CA TYR A 58 10.24 -0.77 18.07
C TYR A 58 10.64 -1.08 16.62
N TYR A 59 10.27 -0.24 15.67
CA TYR A 59 10.55 -0.46 14.25
C TYR A 59 12.04 -0.45 13.90
N GLY A 60 12.84 0.34 14.64
CA GLY A 60 14.31 0.28 14.53
C GLY A 60 14.88 -1.06 15.01
N GLN A 61 14.29 -1.66 16.04
CA GLN A 61 14.67 -3.01 16.49
C GLN A 61 14.28 -4.07 15.46
N ILE A 62 13.09 -3.97 14.88
CA ILE A 62 12.65 -4.84 13.78
C ILE A 62 13.65 -4.76 12.63
N PHE A 63 13.98 -3.54 12.15
CA PHE A 63 14.96 -3.40 11.08
C PHE A 63 16.31 -4.04 11.42
N THR A 64 16.80 -3.89 12.65
CA THR A 64 18.04 -4.52 13.09
C THR A 64 17.99 -6.05 12.97
N LYS A 65 16.85 -6.66 13.27
CA LYS A 65 16.67 -8.12 13.17
C LYS A 65 16.63 -8.62 11.71
N ILE A 66 15.92 -7.89 10.84
CA ILE A 66 15.65 -8.33 9.45
C ILE A 66 16.76 -7.94 8.47
N SER A 67 17.50 -6.85 8.74
CA SER A 67 18.46 -6.25 7.81
C SER A 67 19.51 -7.22 7.26
N ARG A 68 20.03 -8.11 8.10
CA ARG A 68 21.01 -9.13 7.65
C ARG A 68 20.48 -10.03 6.56
N ARG A 69 19.20 -10.43 6.66
CA ARG A 69 18.57 -11.31 5.66
C ARG A 69 18.37 -10.57 4.36
N LEU A 70 17.87 -9.33 4.44
CA LEU A 70 17.68 -8.47 3.26
C LEU A 70 19.00 -8.20 2.53
N ILE A 71 20.06 -7.85 3.26
CA ILE A 71 21.39 -7.60 2.68
C ILE A 71 21.93 -8.86 2.02
N LYS A 72 21.88 -10.02 2.72
CA LYS A 72 22.40 -11.28 2.19
C LYS A 72 21.66 -11.73 0.93
N ALA A 73 20.35 -11.53 0.87
CA ALA A 73 19.52 -11.87 -0.28
C ALA A 73 19.50 -10.78 -1.37
N ASN A 74 20.15 -9.64 -1.12
CA ASN A 74 20.08 -8.44 -1.97
C ASN A 74 18.65 -7.99 -2.26
N ASN A 75 17.75 -8.06 -1.26
CA ASN A 75 16.34 -7.67 -1.40
C ASN A 75 16.07 -6.28 -0.82
N TRP A 76 15.05 -5.63 -1.33
CA TRP A 76 14.53 -4.33 -0.87
C TRP A 76 13.05 -4.44 -0.52
N ILE A 77 12.60 -3.69 0.47
CA ILE A 77 11.19 -3.59 0.86
C ILE A 77 10.79 -2.12 0.84
N VAL A 78 9.72 -1.85 0.13
CA VAL A 78 9.03 -0.56 0.09
C VAL A 78 7.61 -0.77 0.55
N MET A 79 7.10 0.15 1.35
CA MET A 79 5.77 0.05 1.94
C MET A 79 4.98 1.32 1.66
N ILE A 80 3.74 1.16 1.23
CA ILE A 80 2.72 2.23 1.20
C ILE A 80 1.85 2.13 2.46
N ARG A 81 1.13 3.17 2.82
CA ARG A 81 0.24 3.15 3.97
C ARG A 81 -1.07 2.43 3.69
N GLY A 82 -1.61 1.76 4.68
CA GLY A 82 -3.01 1.32 4.74
C GLY A 82 -3.80 2.13 5.78
N ASN A 83 -4.96 1.61 6.17
CA ASN A 83 -5.76 2.17 7.27
C ASN A 83 -5.29 1.67 8.66
N HIS A 84 -4.46 0.64 8.71
CA HIS A 84 -3.76 0.17 9.91
C HIS A 84 -2.31 0.69 9.93
N ASP A 85 -2.13 1.98 9.59
CA ASP A 85 -0.83 2.64 9.63
C ASP A 85 -0.99 4.09 10.07
N ASP A 86 -0.09 4.59 10.91
CA ASP A 86 0.05 6.03 11.16
C ASP A 86 0.60 6.70 9.90
N PRO A 87 -0.19 7.55 9.21
CA PRO A 87 0.21 8.19 7.96
C PRO A 87 1.51 9.00 8.07
N ALA A 88 1.86 9.47 9.26
CA ALA A 88 3.08 10.23 9.49
C ALA A 88 4.36 9.43 9.21
N TYR A 89 4.34 8.09 9.37
CA TYR A 89 5.50 7.26 9.02
C TYR A 89 5.83 7.32 7.53
N PHE A 90 4.83 7.53 6.70
CA PHE A 90 4.95 7.57 5.23
C PHE A 90 5.18 9.01 4.72
N GLN A 91 4.35 9.96 5.16
CA GLN A 91 4.43 11.35 4.74
C GLN A 91 5.73 12.04 5.18
N GLU A 92 6.18 11.78 6.42
CA GLU A 92 7.42 12.31 6.97
C GLU A 92 8.62 11.38 6.71
N GLN A 93 8.40 10.25 6.06
CA GLN A 93 9.41 9.25 5.72
C GLN A 93 10.24 8.83 6.95
N ARG A 94 9.58 8.51 8.07
CA ARG A 94 10.25 8.16 9.34
C ARG A 94 11.06 6.86 9.25
N ILE A 95 10.75 5.97 8.30
CA ILE A 95 11.48 4.74 8.02
C ILE A 95 12.17 4.85 6.67
N GLN A 96 13.48 5.15 6.68
CA GLN A 96 14.29 5.44 5.49
C GLN A 96 15.61 4.67 5.49
N HIS A 97 15.53 3.36 5.71
CA HIS A 97 16.69 2.50 5.51
C HIS A 97 16.83 2.14 4.03
N GLU A 98 18.04 1.96 3.53
CA GLU A 98 18.30 1.62 2.13
C GLU A 98 17.45 0.46 1.61
N ARG A 99 17.24 -0.56 2.46
CA ARG A 99 16.52 -1.80 2.10
C ARG A 99 15.17 -1.98 2.79
N PHE A 100 14.69 -0.95 3.49
CA PHE A 100 13.41 -1.01 4.21
C PHE A 100 12.90 0.40 4.44
N ARG A 101 11.87 0.81 3.69
CA ARG A 101 11.38 2.18 3.75
C ARG A 101 9.87 2.33 3.55
N CYS A 102 9.32 3.35 4.20
CA CYS A 102 7.98 3.86 3.93
C CYS A 102 8.07 4.98 2.89
N ILE A 103 7.13 5.00 1.95
CA ILE A 103 7.07 6.03 0.91
C ILE A 103 5.74 6.79 0.96
N PRO A 104 5.74 8.11 0.65
CA PRO A 104 4.51 8.90 0.61
C PRO A 104 3.63 8.52 -0.58
N ASP A 105 2.36 8.92 -0.51
CA ASP A 105 1.42 8.77 -1.62
C ASP A 105 1.91 9.52 -2.87
N TYR A 106 1.53 9.04 -4.04
CA TYR A 106 1.95 9.54 -5.35
C TYR A 106 3.45 9.41 -5.61
N SER A 107 4.08 8.42 -4.98
CA SER A 107 5.47 8.05 -5.30
C SER A 107 5.55 7.19 -6.54
N ILE A 108 6.64 7.37 -7.30
CA ILE A 108 6.96 6.54 -8.46
C ILE A 108 8.14 5.62 -8.11
N ILE A 109 7.99 4.35 -8.40
CA ILE A 109 9.07 3.35 -8.31
C ILE A 109 9.43 2.89 -9.71
N THR A 110 10.75 2.80 -9.99
CA THR A 110 11.25 2.18 -11.23
C THR A 110 12.09 0.96 -10.87
N ALA A 111 11.71 -0.21 -11.37
CA ALA A 111 12.41 -1.47 -11.17
C ALA A 111 12.07 -2.46 -12.28
N CYS A 112 13.02 -3.24 -12.76
CA CYS A 112 12.80 -4.29 -13.75
C CYS A 112 12.03 -3.83 -15.01
N GLY A 113 12.23 -2.59 -15.44
CA GLY A 113 11.51 -2.02 -16.60
C GLY A 113 10.10 -1.51 -16.28
N HIS A 114 9.58 -1.74 -15.07
CA HIS A 114 8.29 -1.20 -14.63
C HIS A 114 8.41 0.24 -14.12
N THR A 115 7.36 1.02 -14.35
CA THR A 115 7.13 2.33 -13.73
C THR A 115 5.84 2.24 -12.93
N ILE A 116 5.99 2.19 -11.61
CA ILE A 116 4.94 1.83 -10.66
C ILE A 116 4.50 3.07 -9.90
N LEU A 117 3.22 3.43 -9.99
CA LEU A 117 2.60 4.45 -9.16
C LEU A 117 2.09 3.84 -7.84
N CYS A 118 2.45 4.46 -6.72
CA CYS A 118 2.10 4.01 -5.38
C CYS A 118 1.22 5.04 -4.66
N ILE A 119 0.03 4.62 -4.19
CA ILE A 119 -0.92 5.47 -3.45
C ILE A 119 -1.54 4.64 -2.34
N GLY A 120 -1.38 5.07 -1.08
CA GLY A 120 -1.88 4.36 0.08
C GLY A 120 -3.22 4.89 0.61
N GLY A 121 -3.68 4.23 1.67
CA GLY A 121 -4.86 4.60 2.46
C GLY A 121 -6.13 3.84 2.10
N ALA A 122 -6.96 3.66 3.11
CA ALA A 122 -8.32 3.12 3.04
C ALA A 122 -9.09 3.54 4.30
N ILE A 123 -10.38 3.23 4.36
CA ILE A 123 -11.22 3.51 5.52
C ILE A 123 -11.34 2.27 6.42
N SER A 124 -11.09 2.46 7.71
CA SER A 124 -11.37 1.47 8.75
C SER A 124 -12.87 1.37 8.99
N ILE A 125 -13.49 0.25 8.67
CA ILE A 125 -14.93 0.07 8.92
C ILE A 125 -15.27 0.04 10.43
N ASP A 126 -14.31 -0.30 11.27
CA ASP A 126 -14.40 -0.33 12.74
C ASP A 126 -13.92 0.97 13.42
N ARG A 127 -13.76 2.07 12.67
CA ARG A 127 -13.20 3.35 13.17
C ARG A 127 -13.93 3.89 14.39
N SER A 128 -15.24 3.74 14.48
CA SER A 128 -16.02 4.17 15.65
C SER A 128 -15.58 3.46 16.93
N TYR A 129 -15.22 2.18 16.86
CA TYR A 129 -14.66 1.42 17.98
C TYR A 129 -13.24 1.90 18.33
N ARG A 130 -12.39 2.14 17.33
CA ARG A 130 -11.01 2.61 17.52
C ARG A 130 -10.96 3.99 18.15
N ILE A 131 -11.78 4.94 17.66
CA ILE A 131 -11.93 6.27 18.25
C ILE A 131 -12.36 6.18 19.72
N ALA A 132 -13.32 5.31 20.04
CA ALA A 132 -13.76 5.10 21.41
C ALA A 132 -12.66 4.44 22.27
N ALA A 133 -11.83 3.59 21.70
CA ALA A 133 -10.69 2.98 22.37
C ALA A 133 -9.60 4.02 22.70
N ASP A 134 -9.24 4.88 21.74
CA ASP A 134 -8.24 5.94 21.92
C ASP A 134 -8.68 7.01 22.94
N SER A 135 -10.00 7.20 23.11
CA SER A 135 -10.56 8.15 24.07
C SER A 135 -10.51 7.66 25.51
N ARG A 136 -10.11 6.41 25.78
CA ARG A 136 -10.03 5.87 27.16
C ARG A 136 -8.71 6.31 27.80
N PRO A 137 -8.73 6.72 29.09
CA PRO A 137 -7.51 7.10 29.80
C PRO A 137 -6.65 5.85 30.05
N HIS A 138 -5.65 5.64 29.19
CA HIS A 138 -4.64 4.60 29.35
C HIS A 138 -3.25 5.24 29.27
N SER A 139 -2.45 5.02 30.28
CA SER A 139 -1.14 5.66 30.50
C SER A 139 -0.02 5.16 29.57
N ALA A 140 -0.29 4.28 28.60
CA ALA A 140 0.74 3.66 27.76
C ALA A 140 0.25 3.16 26.39
N GLN A 141 -0.96 3.49 25.96
CA GLN A 141 -1.48 2.99 24.69
C GLN A 141 -1.12 3.97 23.56
N THR A 142 -0.52 3.46 22.51
CA THR A 142 -0.35 4.16 21.22
C THR A 142 -1.71 4.35 20.57
N ALA A 143 -1.88 5.40 19.75
CA ALA A 143 -3.09 5.59 18.98
C ALA A 143 -3.37 4.37 18.08
N CYS A 144 -4.64 4.06 17.86
CA CYS A 144 -5.04 2.97 16.97
C CYS A 144 -5.97 3.44 15.83
N TYR A 145 -6.21 4.75 15.74
CA TYR A 145 -6.97 5.39 14.67
C TYR A 145 -6.33 6.73 14.26
N TRP A 146 -6.31 6.97 12.96
CA TRP A 146 -5.82 8.22 12.35
C TRP A 146 -6.87 8.75 11.37
N ALA A 147 -7.32 9.98 11.60
CA ALA A 147 -8.44 10.59 10.84
C ALA A 147 -8.10 10.85 9.36
N ASP A 148 -6.83 10.81 8.98
CA ASP A 148 -6.33 10.98 7.63
C ASP A 148 -5.97 9.65 6.93
N GLU A 149 -6.59 8.54 7.37
CA GLU A 149 -6.39 7.19 6.82
C GLU A 149 -6.84 7.06 5.35
N MET A 150 -7.87 7.79 4.93
CA MET A 150 -8.47 7.72 3.59
C MET A 150 -7.47 8.19 2.50
N PRO A 151 -7.47 7.59 1.29
CA PRO A 151 -6.75 8.15 0.15
C PRO A 151 -7.26 9.54 -0.20
N ARG A 152 -6.41 10.36 -0.84
CA ARG A 152 -6.77 11.71 -1.26
C ARG A 152 -6.52 11.88 -2.75
N PHE A 153 -7.45 12.51 -3.47
CA PHE A 153 -7.22 12.91 -4.85
C PHE A 153 -6.27 14.11 -4.89
N ASP A 154 -5.14 13.97 -5.59
CA ASP A 154 -4.16 15.03 -5.80
C ASP A 154 -3.96 15.26 -7.30
N GLY A 155 -4.79 16.17 -7.86
CA GLY A 155 -4.76 16.48 -9.29
C GLY A 155 -3.45 17.12 -9.75
N GLU A 156 -2.73 17.85 -8.88
CA GLU A 156 -1.42 18.43 -9.23
C GLU A 156 -0.35 17.33 -9.33
N ALA A 157 -0.33 16.39 -8.38
CA ALA A 157 0.58 15.27 -8.43
C ALA A 157 0.31 14.38 -9.65
N LEU A 158 -0.97 14.09 -9.96
CA LEU A 158 -1.34 13.32 -11.15
C LEU A 158 -0.94 14.01 -12.45
N ALA A 159 -1.14 15.32 -12.56
CA ALA A 159 -0.73 16.08 -13.75
C ALA A 159 0.79 16.02 -13.97
N GLU A 160 1.58 16.12 -12.89
CA GLU A 160 3.04 15.96 -12.96
C GLU A 160 3.45 14.54 -13.36
N ILE A 161 2.82 13.52 -12.75
CA ILE A 161 3.05 12.12 -13.09
C ILE A 161 2.70 11.84 -14.55
N ASN A 162 1.52 12.27 -14.99
CA ASN A 162 1.02 12.07 -16.34
C ASN A 162 1.90 12.72 -17.42
N SER A 163 2.56 13.82 -17.09
CA SER A 163 3.48 14.51 -18.01
C SER A 163 4.91 13.95 -17.98
N GLY A 164 5.37 13.46 -16.83
CA GLY A 164 6.77 13.07 -16.60
C GLY A 164 7.06 11.58 -16.68
N PHE A 165 6.04 10.71 -16.57
CA PHE A 165 6.23 9.27 -16.47
C PHE A 165 5.30 8.48 -17.41
N LYS A 166 5.67 7.23 -17.68
CA LYS A 166 4.85 6.23 -18.37
C LYS A 166 4.54 5.12 -17.38
N VAL A 167 3.45 5.30 -16.63
CA VAL A 167 3.02 4.36 -15.58
C VAL A 167 2.40 3.13 -16.22
N ASP A 168 2.98 1.97 -16.00
CA ASP A 168 2.46 0.68 -16.46
C ASP A 168 1.78 -0.12 -15.35
N THR A 169 2.08 0.19 -14.09
CA THR A 169 1.58 -0.52 -12.92
C THR A 169 1.16 0.45 -11.82
N VAL A 170 0.04 0.14 -11.15
CA VAL A 170 -0.44 0.90 -9.99
C VAL A 170 -0.51 -0.03 -8.78
N VAL A 171 -0.04 0.43 -7.63
CA VAL A 171 -0.18 -0.25 -6.33
C VAL A 171 -0.91 0.67 -5.37
N THR A 172 -2.08 0.23 -4.91
CA THR A 172 -2.89 0.97 -3.93
C THR A 172 -3.20 0.09 -2.73
N HIS A 173 -3.72 0.65 -1.62
CA HIS A 173 -4.18 -0.19 -0.53
C HIS A 173 -5.62 -0.66 -0.76
N THR A 174 -6.54 0.24 -1.11
CA THR A 174 -7.90 -0.08 -1.58
C THR A 174 -8.00 0.02 -3.11
N SER A 175 -9.18 -0.14 -3.69
CA SER A 175 -9.36 -0.25 -5.15
C SER A 175 -10.49 0.63 -5.69
N PRO A 176 -10.56 0.87 -7.01
CA PRO A 176 -11.70 1.49 -7.67
C PRO A 176 -13.03 0.77 -7.39
N SER A 177 -14.16 1.49 -7.55
CA SER A 177 -15.50 1.01 -7.18
C SER A 177 -15.97 -0.21 -7.97
N PHE A 178 -15.46 -0.39 -9.17
CA PHE A 178 -15.80 -1.49 -10.08
C PHE A 178 -14.98 -2.78 -9.82
N CYS A 179 -14.03 -2.76 -8.86
CA CYS A 179 -13.24 -3.92 -8.48
C CYS A 179 -13.85 -4.67 -7.30
N GLU A 180 -13.68 -5.99 -7.26
CA GLU A 180 -13.97 -6.79 -6.07
C GLU A 180 -12.92 -6.52 -4.95
N LEU A 181 -13.25 -6.58 -3.65
CA LEU A 181 -14.61 -6.71 -3.16
C LEU A 181 -15.34 -5.37 -3.27
N ILE A 182 -16.58 -5.39 -3.72
CA ILE A 182 -17.41 -4.18 -3.77
C ILE A 182 -17.71 -3.66 -2.35
N THR A 183 -17.82 -4.56 -1.38
CA THR A 183 -18.08 -4.22 0.02
C THR A 183 -17.29 -5.11 0.98
N LYS A 184 -16.90 -4.58 2.11
CA LYS A 184 -16.17 -5.30 3.16
C LYS A 184 -17.13 -6.00 4.10
N ASP A 185 -16.80 -7.24 4.50
CA ASP A 185 -17.59 -8.00 5.47
C ASP A 185 -17.79 -7.23 6.78
N GLY A 186 -19.01 -7.26 7.30
CA GLY A 186 -19.37 -6.56 8.53
C GLY A 186 -19.65 -5.06 8.38
N LEU A 187 -19.48 -4.46 7.18
CA LEU A 187 -19.69 -3.03 6.95
C LEU A 187 -21.06 -2.56 7.47
N MET A 188 -22.14 -3.27 7.16
CA MET A 188 -23.49 -2.89 7.58
C MET A 188 -23.67 -2.90 9.10
N ASN A 189 -23.00 -3.80 9.80
CA ASN A 189 -23.03 -3.84 11.28
C ASN A 189 -22.32 -2.61 11.88
N TRP A 190 -21.21 -2.20 11.30
CA TRP A 190 -20.49 -1.00 11.75
C TRP A 190 -21.22 0.29 11.38
N ALA A 191 -21.90 0.35 10.24
CA ALA A 191 -22.70 1.49 9.81
C ALA A 191 -23.88 1.80 10.79
N THR A 192 -24.35 0.83 11.57
CA THR A 192 -25.33 1.10 12.64
C THR A 192 -24.78 2.00 13.75
N ARG A 193 -23.47 2.10 13.89
CA ARG A 193 -22.77 2.87 14.92
C ARG A 193 -22.06 4.11 14.37
N ASP A 194 -21.95 4.20 13.06
CA ASP A 194 -21.27 5.29 12.34
C ASP A 194 -22.08 5.65 11.11
N ALA A 195 -22.90 6.69 11.23
CA ALA A 195 -23.82 7.09 10.18
C ALA A 195 -23.13 7.59 8.89
N ALA A 196 -21.87 8.05 8.97
CA ALA A 196 -21.11 8.53 7.83
C ALA A 196 -20.33 7.41 7.12
N LEU A 197 -20.22 6.22 7.72
CA LEU A 197 -19.33 5.18 7.24
C LEU A 197 -19.61 4.73 5.80
N LEU A 198 -20.87 4.55 5.44
CA LEU A 198 -21.23 4.10 4.08
C LEU A 198 -20.86 5.15 3.04
N GLU A 199 -21.21 6.42 3.28
CA GLU A 199 -20.86 7.52 2.39
C GLU A 199 -19.35 7.70 2.24
N ASP A 200 -18.62 7.54 3.35
CA ASP A 200 -17.16 7.66 3.33
C ASP A 200 -16.50 6.50 2.57
N CYS A 201 -16.98 5.26 2.71
CA CYS A 201 -16.51 4.12 1.91
C CYS A 201 -16.80 4.30 0.41
N GLU A 202 -17.97 4.85 0.05
CA GLU A 202 -18.28 5.20 -1.34
C GLU A 202 -17.33 6.29 -1.86
N ARG A 203 -17.05 7.32 -1.04
CA ARG A 203 -16.11 8.41 -1.37
C ARG A 203 -14.68 7.90 -1.55
N GLU A 204 -14.21 6.99 -0.69
CA GLU A 204 -12.91 6.32 -0.82
C GLU A 204 -12.76 5.71 -2.21
N ARG A 205 -13.75 4.90 -2.62
CA ARG A 205 -13.74 4.21 -3.91
C ARG A 205 -13.84 5.19 -5.08
N ALA A 206 -14.67 6.22 -4.96
CA ALA A 206 -14.80 7.28 -5.98
C ALA A 206 -13.50 8.07 -6.18
N ILE A 207 -12.67 8.24 -5.15
CA ILE A 207 -11.33 8.82 -5.30
C ILE A 207 -10.45 7.94 -6.17
N LEU A 208 -10.48 6.62 -5.99
CA LEU A 208 -9.71 5.68 -6.82
C LEU A 208 -10.25 5.65 -8.27
N ASP A 209 -11.56 5.79 -8.47
CA ASP A 209 -12.16 5.94 -9.81
C ASP A 209 -11.62 7.19 -10.51
N GLN A 210 -11.57 8.34 -9.83
CA GLN A 210 -11.03 9.58 -10.39
C GLN A 210 -9.53 9.46 -10.74
N ILE A 211 -8.74 8.78 -9.90
CA ILE A 211 -7.33 8.51 -10.19
C ILE A 211 -7.21 7.63 -11.43
N PHE A 212 -7.99 6.56 -11.51
CA PHE A 212 -8.03 5.64 -12.64
C PHE A 212 -8.39 6.37 -13.95
N GLU A 213 -9.47 7.15 -13.94
CA GLU A 213 -9.91 7.95 -15.08
C GLU A 213 -8.83 8.94 -15.54
N SER A 214 -8.21 9.68 -14.59
CA SER A 214 -7.13 10.62 -14.89
C SER A 214 -5.93 9.96 -15.57
N LEU A 215 -5.55 8.75 -15.15
CA LEU A 215 -4.46 8.00 -15.75
C LEU A 215 -4.82 7.53 -17.18
N LEU A 216 -6.05 7.03 -17.37
CA LEU A 216 -6.52 6.60 -18.70
C LEU A 216 -6.65 7.75 -19.69
N GLU A 217 -7.24 8.89 -19.28
CA GLU A 217 -7.36 10.10 -20.09
C GLU A 217 -6.00 10.65 -20.54
N ALA A 218 -4.99 10.51 -19.69
CA ALA A 218 -3.61 10.86 -20.02
C ALA A 218 -2.90 9.84 -20.93
N GLY A 219 -3.55 8.73 -21.28
CA GLY A 219 -2.98 7.67 -22.12
C GLY A 219 -1.85 6.91 -21.44
N GLN A 220 -1.90 6.72 -20.13
CA GLN A 220 -0.93 5.90 -19.41
C GLN A 220 -1.07 4.42 -19.81
N PRO A 221 0.04 3.71 -20.08
CA PRO A 221 0.03 2.33 -20.56
C PRO A 221 -0.20 1.32 -19.42
N ILE A 222 -1.23 1.52 -18.59
CA ILE A 222 -1.48 0.68 -17.42
C ILE A 222 -1.82 -0.74 -17.84
N MET A 223 -1.08 -1.71 -17.33
CA MET A 223 -1.31 -3.14 -17.53
C MET A 223 -1.75 -3.84 -16.24
N HIS A 224 -1.30 -3.35 -15.08
CA HIS A 224 -1.51 -4.00 -13.78
C HIS A 224 -1.95 -3.00 -12.71
N TRP A 225 -2.87 -3.45 -11.85
CA TRP A 225 -3.29 -2.74 -10.64
C TRP A 225 -3.39 -3.72 -9.47
N TYR A 226 -2.53 -3.54 -8.46
CA TYR A 226 -2.50 -4.38 -7.25
C TYR A 226 -3.07 -3.63 -6.06
N TYR A 227 -3.79 -4.35 -5.18
CA TYR A 227 -4.33 -3.80 -3.94
C TYR A 227 -4.50 -4.87 -2.85
N GLY A 228 -4.58 -4.45 -1.57
CA GLY A 228 -4.80 -5.30 -0.39
C GLY A 228 -6.17 -5.03 0.26
N HIS A 229 -6.18 -4.73 1.57
CA HIS A 229 -7.29 -4.23 2.38
C HIS A 229 -8.43 -5.23 2.65
N PHE A 230 -8.83 -6.02 1.69
CA PHE A 230 -10.02 -6.87 1.77
C PHE A 230 -9.73 -8.28 2.29
N HIS A 231 -8.46 -8.63 2.48
CA HIS A 231 -8.00 -9.92 3.00
C HIS A 231 -8.53 -11.13 2.22
N GLN A 232 -8.50 -11.03 0.91
CA GLN A 232 -8.89 -12.09 -0.02
C GLN A 232 -8.02 -12.02 -1.28
N SER A 233 -7.88 -13.18 -1.94
CA SER A 233 -7.22 -13.27 -3.25
C SER A 233 -8.24 -13.23 -4.37
N TRP A 234 -8.05 -12.32 -5.31
CA TRP A 234 -8.87 -12.23 -6.52
C TRP A 234 -8.08 -11.59 -7.65
N SER A 235 -8.40 -11.95 -8.89
CA SER A 235 -7.86 -11.28 -10.07
C SER A 235 -8.85 -11.32 -11.20
N ALA A 236 -8.98 -10.20 -11.92
CA ALA A 236 -9.75 -10.11 -13.16
C ALA A 236 -9.13 -9.10 -14.13
N SER A 237 -9.33 -9.33 -15.41
CA SER A 237 -9.01 -8.35 -16.45
C SER A 237 -10.23 -7.46 -16.69
N ILE A 238 -10.09 -6.16 -16.46
CA ILE A 238 -11.11 -5.14 -16.69
C ILE A 238 -10.52 -4.11 -17.64
N ASN A 239 -11.16 -3.90 -18.80
CA ASN A 239 -10.67 -2.99 -19.84
C ASN A 239 -9.22 -3.25 -20.30
N GLY A 240 -8.79 -4.53 -20.30
CA GLY A 240 -7.44 -4.93 -20.67
C GLY A 240 -6.38 -4.76 -19.56
N ILE A 241 -6.76 -4.25 -18.38
CA ILE A 241 -5.89 -4.09 -17.22
C ILE A 241 -6.14 -5.25 -16.25
N LEU A 242 -5.08 -5.89 -15.77
CA LEU A 242 -5.17 -6.95 -14.76
C LEU A 242 -5.23 -6.34 -13.35
N PHE A 243 -6.40 -6.36 -12.73
CA PHE A 243 -6.59 -6.03 -11.32
C PHE A 243 -6.33 -7.26 -10.46
N SER A 244 -5.59 -7.08 -9.37
CA SER A 244 -5.22 -8.16 -8.44
C SER A 244 -5.36 -7.70 -7.01
N MET A 245 -6.34 -8.27 -6.31
CA MET A 245 -6.50 -8.17 -4.86
C MET A 245 -5.64 -9.24 -4.19
N LEU A 246 -4.92 -8.85 -3.15
CA LEU A 246 -4.00 -9.71 -2.43
C LEU A 246 -4.49 -9.94 -1.00
N ASP A 247 -4.48 -11.20 -0.60
CA ASP A 247 -4.76 -11.60 0.78
C ASP A 247 -3.61 -11.25 1.72
N ILE A 248 -3.83 -11.39 3.02
CA ILE A 248 -2.78 -11.19 4.04
C ILE A 248 -1.57 -12.05 3.70
N MET A 249 -0.40 -11.41 3.67
CA MET A 249 0.87 -12.07 3.35
C MET A 249 0.89 -12.82 2.00
N GLU A 250 -0.02 -12.53 1.10
CA GLU A 250 0.06 -13.05 -0.26
C GLU A 250 1.13 -12.30 -1.05
N PHE A 251 2.01 -13.05 -1.72
CA PHE A 251 3.05 -12.52 -2.60
C PHE A 251 2.69 -12.82 -4.04
N LYS A 252 2.70 -11.78 -4.87
CA LYS A 252 2.45 -11.89 -6.31
C LYS A 252 3.57 -11.22 -7.09
N GLU A 253 4.31 -12.01 -7.85
CA GLU A 253 5.37 -11.49 -8.71
C GLU A 253 4.76 -10.77 -9.92
N MET A 254 5.34 -9.60 -10.24
CA MET A 254 5.01 -8.89 -11.48
C MET A 254 5.66 -9.63 -12.65
N VAL A 255 4.84 -10.05 -13.60
CA VAL A 255 5.31 -10.76 -14.79
C VAL A 255 5.32 -9.78 -15.97
N PHE A 256 6.45 -9.71 -16.68
CA PHE A 256 6.48 -9.01 -17.95
C PHE A 256 5.59 -9.76 -18.96
N ILE A 257 4.65 -9.08 -19.56
CA ILE A 257 4.03 -9.56 -20.77
C ILE A 257 5.03 -9.20 -21.89
N CYS A 258 5.91 -10.15 -22.22
CA CYS A 258 6.68 -10.03 -23.45
C CYS A 258 5.67 -10.08 -24.61
N GLU A 259 5.55 -8.98 -25.35
CA GLU A 259 4.88 -8.97 -26.66
C GLU A 259 5.61 -9.88 -27.66
#